data_47e7d68e3488ac3b64e52cb7cf5f23d2
#
_entry.id   47e7d68e3488ac3b64e52cb7cf5f23d2
#
_cell.length_a   1.000
_cell.length_b   1.000
_cell.length_c   1.000
_cell.angle_alpha   90.00
_cell.angle_beta   90.00
_cell.angle_gamma   90.00
#
_symmetry.space_group_name_H-M   'P 1'
#
loop_
_entity.id
_entity.type
_entity.pdbx_description
1 polymer ?
#
loop_
_entity_poly.entity_id
_entity_poly.type
_entity_poly.pdbx_seq_one_letter_code
_entity_poly.pdbx_strand_id
1 'polypeptide(L)'
;MHELKKLEELIIPENRQRRKFNENALHDLATSITHRGLIHAPVVRNDGITLVAGERRLKAISLLHAQGTPFYYGGTIVPNGFVPVVPLSNLTPREYFEAELEENVIREDLTVVEKAQALAALHQLRTEQAEEKNEVQTLKATASEIKGSEAQGSEITAVREAILINSFADDPDVQKAKTQREAVNIAKKKIAAEFTAALAAKFDQTKISTPHTVLLGDCRDLAPVLPDSTYDVICVDPPYGIDADKMTPLSGSQSGVIHEYEDSFEYALSVWTTIFREGFRVCKPDAALYMFCDFRYVQLLTSEAQLHGWTVWGRPLIWHKPAGGMLGDIEHGPRKCYETILFAYKGDKRTTGTYSDVLSYNSEGSDIHAARKPVDLIVDLLKRSTIPGMKVIDFCAGSGTVNEAANRLRLIATTIERSEQHFGTLVSRLEK
;
A
#
# COMPACT_ATOMS: atom_id res chain seq x y z
N MET A 1 13.20 34.54 16.62
CA MET A 1 13.77 34.58 17.98
C MET A 1 12.64 34.24 18.92
N HIS A 2 12.82 33.27 19.82
CA HIS A 2 11.79 32.91 20.80
C HIS A 2 11.87 33.83 22.01
N GLU A 3 10.75 33.98 22.70
CA GLU A 3 10.66 34.73 23.97
C GLU A 3 10.21 33.78 25.08
N LEU A 4 10.66 34.02 26.31
CA LEU A 4 10.16 33.32 27.49
C LEU A 4 9.06 34.16 28.12
N LYS A 5 7.85 33.59 28.24
CA LYS A 5 6.70 34.20 28.92
C LYS A 5 6.31 33.39 30.14
N LYS A 6 5.76 34.02 31.16
CA LYS A 6 5.19 33.25 32.25
C LYS A 6 3.94 32.52 31.80
N LEU A 7 3.77 31.27 32.23
CA LEU A 7 2.62 30.45 31.90
C LEU A 7 1.30 31.13 32.27
N GLU A 8 1.27 31.83 33.41
CA GLU A 8 0.10 32.54 33.92
C GLU A 8 -0.32 33.78 33.09
N GLU A 9 0.61 34.33 32.29
CA GLU A 9 0.36 35.48 31.42
C GLU A 9 -0.25 35.08 30.07
N LEU A 10 -0.16 33.80 29.71
CA LEU A 10 -0.63 33.32 28.39
C LEU A 10 -2.15 33.20 28.37
N ILE A 11 -2.75 33.84 27.38
CA ILE A 11 -4.20 33.87 27.17
C ILE A 11 -4.57 32.84 26.11
N ILE A 12 -5.42 31.88 26.47
CA ILE A 12 -6.05 30.96 25.54
C ILE A 12 -7.42 31.54 25.17
N PRO A 13 -7.68 31.92 23.90
CA PRO A 13 -8.97 32.50 23.50
C PRO A 13 -10.16 31.55 23.77
N GLU A 14 -11.26 32.08 24.32
CA GLU A 14 -12.44 31.26 24.67
C GLU A 14 -13.17 30.63 23.46
N ASN A 15 -13.03 31.19 22.27
CA ASN A 15 -13.62 30.72 21.04
C ASN A 15 -12.96 29.47 20.46
N ARG A 16 -12.00 28.88 21.15
CA ARG A 16 -11.38 27.61 20.74
C ARG A 16 -12.31 26.44 21.04
N GLN A 17 -12.69 25.70 20.00
CA GLN A 17 -13.73 24.66 20.07
C GLN A 17 -13.31 23.41 20.81
N ARG A 18 -12.03 23.20 21.11
CA ARG A 18 -11.55 21.99 21.78
C ARG A 18 -11.77 22.07 23.28
N ARG A 19 -12.89 21.49 23.75
CA ARG A 19 -13.25 21.47 25.20
C ARG A 19 -12.71 20.24 25.94
N LYS A 20 -12.27 19.18 25.24
CA LYS A 20 -11.77 17.96 25.89
C LYS A 20 -10.43 17.54 25.27
N PHE A 21 -9.43 17.37 26.10
CA PHE A 21 -8.13 16.78 25.74
C PHE A 21 -8.07 15.37 26.34
N ASN A 22 -7.50 14.43 25.57
CA ASN A 22 -7.19 13.11 26.09
C ASN A 22 -5.98 13.24 27.05
N GLU A 23 -6.20 12.97 28.34
CA GLU A 23 -5.18 13.10 29.37
C GLU A 23 -3.96 12.21 29.11
N ASN A 24 -4.18 10.97 28.64
CA ASN A 24 -3.07 10.06 28.31
C ASN A 24 -2.19 10.65 27.20
N ALA A 25 -2.79 11.20 26.15
CA ALA A 25 -2.06 11.82 25.05
C ALA A 25 -1.34 13.12 25.44
N LEU A 26 -1.79 13.82 26.50
CA LEU A 26 -1.06 14.94 27.07
C LEU A 26 0.14 14.47 27.90
N HIS A 27 0.00 13.39 28.66
CA HIS A 27 1.10 12.78 29.40
C HIS A 27 2.18 12.23 28.48
N ASP A 28 1.80 11.58 27.38
CA ASP A 28 2.73 11.08 26.36
C ASP A 28 3.54 12.24 25.73
N LEU A 29 2.86 13.35 25.43
CA LEU A 29 3.50 14.54 24.90
C LEU A 29 4.45 15.18 25.93
N ALA A 30 4.03 15.27 27.20
CA ALA A 30 4.89 15.77 28.28
C ALA A 30 6.15 14.92 28.44
N THR A 31 6.01 13.59 28.43
CA THR A 31 7.13 12.64 28.45
C THR A 31 8.06 12.83 27.25
N SER A 32 7.52 13.01 26.06
CA SER A 32 8.30 13.28 24.85
C SER A 32 9.09 14.58 24.97
N ILE A 33 8.47 15.65 25.48
CA ILE A 33 9.13 16.95 25.72
C ILE A 33 10.28 16.81 26.75
N THR A 34 10.11 16.01 27.78
CA THR A 34 11.15 15.74 28.77
C THR A 34 12.38 15.08 28.16
N HIS A 35 12.17 14.07 27.30
CA HIS A 35 13.27 13.27 26.72
C HIS A 35 13.94 13.92 25.52
N ARG A 36 13.20 14.62 24.67
CA ARG A 36 13.69 15.16 23.39
C ARG A 36 13.83 16.68 23.37
N GLY A 37 13.34 17.34 24.40
CA GLY A 37 13.13 18.77 24.40
C GLY A 37 11.87 19.20 23.67
N LEU A 38 11.50 20.45 23.79
CA LEU A 38 10.42 21.06 23.02
C LEU A 38 10.95 21.37 21.60
N ILE A 39 10.41 20.74 20.58
CA ILE A 39 10.86 20.93 19.19
C ILE A 39 10.31 22.26 18.64
N HIS A 40 9.02 22.50 18.80
CA HIS A 40 8.34 23.71 18.35
C HIS A 40 7.66 24.42 19.52
N ALA A 41 7.97 25.66 19.73
CA ALA A 41 7.33 26.47 20.76
C ALA A 41 5.88 26.82 20.38
N PRO A 42 4.97 27.03 21.36
CA PRO A 42 3.66 27.62 21.09
C PRO A 42 3.78 28.99 20.41
N VAL A 43 2.87 29.24 19.45
CA VAL A 43 2.83 30.49 18.69
C VAL A 43 1.82 31.44 19.34
N VAL A 44 2.23 32.70 19.55
CA VAL A 44 1.40 33.74 20.11
C VAL A 44 1.19 34.88 19.12
N ARG A 45 0.14 35.69 19.33
CA ARG A 45 -0.05 36.92 18.56
C ARG A 45 1.12 37.89 18.80
N ASN A 46 1.12 38.99 18.05
CA ASN A 46 2.14 40.04 18.21
C ASN A 46 2.05 40.77 19.54
N ASP A 47 1.00 40.52 20.33
CA ASP A 47 0.91 40.96 21.74
C ASP A 47 1.83 40.15 22.67
N GLY A 48 2.40 39.06 22.19
CA GLY A 48 3.33 38.19 22.90
C GLY A 48 2.68 37.27 23.94
N ILE A 49 1.35 37.27 24.10
CA ILE A 49 0.64 36.52 25.16
C ILE A 49 -0.60 35.73 24.66
N THR A 50 -1.27 36.20 23.63
CA THR A 50 -2.47 35.49 23.12
C THR A 50 -2.07 34.31 22.23
N LEU A 51 -2.42 33.09 22.65
CA LEU A 51 -2.08 31.86 21.95
C LEU A 51 -2.78 31.78 20.57
N VAL A 52 -2.00 31.51 19.52
CA VAL A 52 -2.47 31.23 18.16
C VAL A 52 -2.45 29.74 17.89
N ALA A 53 -1.33 29.06 18.15
CA ALA A 53 -1.17 27.62 17.93
C ALA A 53 -0.37 26.96 19.06
N GLY A 54 -0.59 25.66 19.28
CA GLY A 54 0.19 24.87 20.24
C GLY A 54 -0.48 24.68 21.62
N GLU A 55 -1.80 24.72 21.75
CA GLU A 55 -2.49 24.53 23.03
C GLU A 55 -2.16 23.20 23.73
N ARG A 56 -2.03 22.09 22.96
CA ARG A 56 -1.59 20.81 23.53
C ARG A 56 -0.19 20.90 24.14
N ARG A 57 0.73 21.57 23.46
CA ARG A 57 2.10 21.81 23.94
C ARG A 57 2.09 22.66 25.21
N LEU A 58 1.26 23.70 25.22
CA LEU A 58 1.10 24.54 26.40
C LEU A 58 0.57 23.76 27.60
N LYS A 59 -0.45 22.90 27.40
CA LYS A 59 -0.98 22.04 28.47
C LYS A 59 0.02 20.98 28.93
N ALA A 60 0.77 20.35 28.01
CA ALA A 60 1.83 19.42 28.37
C ALA A 60 2.95 20.11 29.19
N ILE A 61 3.36 21.33 28.81
CA ILE A 61 4.31 22.15 29.57
C ILE A 61 3.73 22.48 30.94
N SER A 62 2.45 22.81 31.06
CA SER A 62 1.79 23.06 32.37
C SER A 62 1.87 21.83 33.27
N LEU A 63 1.70 20.63 32.73
CA LEU A 63 1.87 19.37 33.49
C LEU A 63 3.32 19.20 33.97
N LEU A 64 4.30 19.47 33.12
CA LEU A 64 5.71 19.39 33.50
C LEU A 64 6.08 20.37 34.62
N HIS A 65 5.57 21.60 34.53
CA HIS A 65 5.77 22.62 35.58
C HIS A 65 5.12 22.21 36.91
N ALA A 66 3.89 21.67 36.86
CA ALA A 66 3.20 21.17 38.05
C ALA A 66 3.93 20.00 38.71
N GLN A 67 4.67 19.20 37.93
CA GLN A 67 5.52 18.10 38.40
C GLN A 67 6.95 18.52 38.78
N GLY A 68 7.31 19.79 38.57
CA GLY A 68 8.68 20.27 38.77
C GLY A 68 9.71 19.64 37.81
N THR A 69 9.24 19.09 36.66
CA THR A 69 10.08 18.39 35.68
C THR A 69 10.68 19.40 34.71
N PRO A 70 12.02 19.52 34.60
CA PRO A 70 12.66 20.43 33.66
C PRO A 70 12.58 19.89 32.23
N PHE A 71 12.56 20.78 31.24
CA PHE A 71 12.67 20.44 29.84
C PHE A 71 13.55 21.46 29.09
N TYR A 72 13.98 21.09 27.87
CA TYR A 72 14.88 21.91 27.08
C TYR A 72 14.12 22.49 25.85
N TYR A 73 14.52 23.71 25.49
CA TYR A 73 14.18 24.35 24.22
C TYR A 73 15.39 25.09 23.66
N GLY A 74 15.72 24.82 22.38
CA GLY A 74 16.91 25.44 21.75
C GLY A 74 18.24 25.17 22.50
N GLY A 75 18.37 24.02 23.13
CA GLY A 75 19.54 23.62 23.89
C GLY A 75 19.64 24.23 25.31
N THR A 76 18.63 25.02 25.73
CA THR A 76 18.62 25.70 27.04
C THR A 76 17.51 25.13 27.93
N ILE A 77 17.76 24.97 29.21
CA ILE A 77 16.73 24.57 30.18
C ILE A 77 15.72 25.71 30.33
N VAL A 78 14.44 25.40 30.19
CA VAL A 78 13.36 26.35 30.43
C VAL A 78 13.07 26.44 31.91
N PRO A 79 13.11 27.66 32.51
CA PRO A 79 12.84 27.84 33.92
C PRO A 79 11.40 27.43 34.29
N ASN A 80 11.19 26.91 35.48
CA ASN A 80 9.87 26.51 35.94
C ASN A 80 8.91 27.74 35.96
N GLY A 81 7.68 27.53 35.49
CA GLY A 81 6.67 28.56 35.32
C GLY A 81 6.81 29.41 34.05
N PHE A 82 7.84 29.16 33.21
CA PHE A 82 8.01 29.86 31.95
C PHE A 82 7.76 28.95 30.74
N VAL A 83 7.28 29.56 29.65
CA VAL A 83 7.02 28.90 28.39
C VAL A 83 7.74 29.64 27.28
N PRO A 84 8.55 28.92 26.45
CA PRO A 84 9.10 29.53 25.25
C PRO A 84 7.96 29.74 24.27
N VAL A 85 7.80 30.93 23.73
CA VAL A 85 6.79 31.28 22.73
C VAL A 85 7.46 31.95 21.53
N VAL A 86 6.83 31.82 20.37
CA VAL A 86 7.26 32.51 19.16
C VAL A 86 6.16 33.48 18.75
N PRO A 87 6.42 34.80 18.75
CA PRO A 87 5.49 35.78 18.22
C PRO A 87 5.27 35.55 16.72
N LEU A 88 4.02 35.74 16.27
CA LEU A 88 3.61 35.54 14.88
C LEU A 88 4.49 36.32 13.88
N SER A 89 4.93 37.53 14.27
CA SER A 89 5.82 38.39 13.48
C SER A 89 7.24 37.84 13.28
N ASN A 90 7.65 36.87 14.09
CA ASN A 90 8.99 36.29 14.03
C ASN A 90 9.07 34.97 13.26
N LEU A 91 7.91 34.50 12.74
CA LEU A 91 7.86 33.32 11.86
C LEU A 91 8.13 33.74 10.42
N THR A 92 8.91 32.94 9.73
CA THR A 92 8.92 33.02 8.26
C THR A 92 7.53 32.66 7.70
N PRO A 93 7.17 33.11 6.50
CA PRO A 93 5.92 32.74 5.87
C PRO A 93 5.68 31.23 5.84
N ARG A 94 6.75 30.45 5.70
CA ARG A 94 6.73 28.97 5.68
C ARG A 94 6.41 28.37 7.05
N GLU A 95 7.08 28.85 8.11
CA GLU A 95 6.83 28.40 9.49
C GLU A 95 5.41 28.78 9.95
N TYR A 96 4.92 29.95 9.53
CA TYR A 96 3.52 30.35 9.77
C TYR A 96 2.55 29.38 9.12
N PHE A 97 2.78 29.06 7.84
CA PHE A 97 1.93 28.14 7.08
C PHE A 97 1.93 26.72 7.68
N GLU A 98 3.10 26.23 8.14
CA GLU A 98 3.21 24.94 8.81
C GLU A 98 2.39 24.92 10.12
N ALA A 99 2.51 25.95 10.94
CA ALA A 99 1.75 26.08 12.18
C ALA A 99 0.23 26.13 11.94
N GLU A 100 -0.21 26.80 10.87
CA GLU A 100 -1.62 26.84 10.45
C GLU A 100 -2.11 25.46 10.00
N LEU A 101 -1.32 24.74 9.22
CA LEU A 101 -1.67 23.38 8.77
C LEU A 101 -1.75 22.41 9.96
N GLU A 102 -0.82 22.46 10.91
CA GLU A 102 -0.88 21.66 12.13
C GLU A 102 -2.13 21.93 12.95
N GLU A 103 -2.56 23.19 13.06
CA GLU A 103 -3.79 23.55 13.74
C GLU A 103 -5.02 22.99 13.00
N ASN A 104 -5.07 23.13 11.67
CA ASN A 104 -6.17 22.67 10.84
C ASN A 104 -6.35 21.15 10.86
N VAL A 105 -5.25 20.37 10.91
CA VAL A 105 -5.32 18.91 11.05
C VAL A 105 -6.06 18.49 12.34
N ILE A 106 -6.01 19.30 13.39
CA ILE A 106 -6.57 18.97 14.71
C ILE A 106 -7.96 19.59 14.90
N ARG A 107 -8.38 20.50 14.04
CA ARG A 107 -9.69 21.19 14.16
C ARG A 107 -10.84 20.22 13.94
N GLU A 108 -11.84 20.29 14.81
CA GLU A 108 -13.03 19.42 14.75
C GLU A 108 -14.14 19.96 13.83
N ASP A 109 -14.17 21.26 13.59
CA ASP A 109 -15.17 21.97 12.78
C ASP A 109 -14.94 21.91 11.27
N LEU A 110 -13.78 21.40 10.83
CA LEU A 110 -13.48 21.23 9.41
C LEU A 110 -14.20 20.01 8.83
N THR A 111 -14.57 20.12 7.57
CA THR A 111 -15.08 19.00 6.79
C THR A 111 -14.00 17.92 6.60
N VAL A 112 -14.41 16.73 6.19
CA VAL A 112 -13.49 15.61 5.90
C VAL A 112 -12.46 16.01 4.85
N VAL A 113 -12.88 16.75 3.83
CA VAL A 113 -12.01 17.21 2.72
C VAL A 113 -11.01 18.26 3.20
N GLU A 114 -11.47 19.26 3.96
CA GLU A 114 -10.58 20.30 4.50
C GLU A 114 -9.52 19.72 5.43
N LYS A 115 -9.87 18.75 6.27
CA LYS A 115 -8.90 18.02 7.10
C LYS A 115 -7.89 17.23 6.27
N ALA A 116 -8.37 16.58 5.22
CA ALA A 116 -7.50 15.83 4.31
C ALA A 116 -6.55 16.76 3.55
N GLN A 117 -7.05 17.92 3.09
CA GLN A 117 -6.22 18.94 2.44
C GLN A 117 -5.13 19.46 3.38
N ALA A 118 -5.48 19.80 4.63
CA ALA A 118 -4.51 20.26 5.61
C ALA A 118 -3.43 19.21 5.90
N LEU A 119 -3.82 17.95 6.06
CA LEU A 119 -2.90 16.85 6.35
C LEU A 119 -2.00 16.52 5.14
N ALA A 120 -2.55 16.53 3.93
CA ALA A 120 -1.77 16.32 2.70
C ALA A 120 -0.78 17.46 2.47
N ALA A 121 -1.20 18.71 2.64
CA ALA A 121 -0.33 19.89 2.52
C ALA A 121 0.79 19.88 3.56
N LEU A 122 0.50 19.47 4.80
CA LEU A 122 1.52 19.34 5.85
C LEU A 122 2.55 18.26 5.49
N HIS A 123 2.11 17.12 4.98
CA HIS A 123 3.03 16.06 4.52
C HIS A 123 3.91 16.55 3.36
N GLN A 124 3.33 17.23 2.38
CA GLN A 124 4.09 17.78 1.25
C GLN A 124 5.13 18.80 1.72
N LEU A 125 4.76 19.75 2.58
CA LEU A 125 5.68 20.76 3.12
C LEU A 125 6.87 20.12 3.84
N ARG A 126 6.63 19.09 4.64
CA ARG A 126 7.69 18.34 5.34
C ARG A 126 8.56 17.52 4.40
N THR A 127 7.99 16.99 3.33
CA THR A 127 8.74 16.30 2.28
C THR A 127 9.71 17.26 1.59
N GLU A 128 9.24 18.45 1.21
CA GLU A 128 10.10 19.52 0.64
C GLU A 128 11.22 19.95 1.60
N GLN A 129 10.91 20.06 2.92
CA GLN A 129 11.93 20.39 3.93
C GLN A 129 12.98 19.28 4.12
N ALA A 130 12.58 18.02 4.03
CA ALA A 130 13.48 16.88 4.12
C ALA A 130 14.39 16.79 2.89
N GLU A 131 13.84 17.01 1.68
CA GLU A 131 14.61 17.05 0.44
C GLU A 131 15.69 18.13 0.46
N GLU A 132 15.39 19.33 0.98
CA GLU A 132 16.38 20.41 1.16
C GLU A 132 17.55 19.99 2.06
N LYS A 133 17.34 19.03 2.97
CA LYS A 133 18.34 18.47 3.89
C LYS A 133 18.96 17.17 3.40
N ASN A 134 18.62 16.69 2.19
CA ASN A 134 18.92 15.35 1.67
C ASN A 134 18.42 14.20 2.59
N GLU A 135 17.27 14.40 3.22
CA GLU A 135 16.58 13.42 4.06
C GLU A 135 15.32 12.94 3.36
N VAL A 136 14.77 11.80 3.81
CA VAL A 136 13.52 11.24 3.25
C VAL A 136 12.39 11.35 4.28
N GLN A 137 11.36 12.13 3.96
CA GLN A 137 10.15 12.19 4.77
C GLN A 137 9.21 11.04 4.38
N THR A 138 8.91 10.16 5.34
CA THR A 138 7.98 9.05 5.13
C THR A 138 6.59 9.38 5.70
N LEU A 139 5.55 8.67 5.23
CA LEU A 139 4.20 8.77 5.82
C LEU A 139 4.23 8.47 7.33
N LYS A 140 5.08 7.51 7.76
CA LYS A 140 5.25 7.18 9.18
C LYS A 140 5.87 8.34 9.96
N ALA A 141 6.86 9.02 9.39
CA ALA A 141 7.48 10.18 10.02
C ALA A 141 6.45 11.29 10.24
N THR A 142 5.71 11.69 9.19
CA THR A 142 4.65 12.70 9.30
C THR A 142 3.58 12.31 10.34
N ALA A 143 3.12 11.07 10.33
CA ALA A 143 2.13 10.59 11.28
C ALA A 143 2.66 10.62 12.72
N SER A 144 3.93 10.25 12.94
CA SER A 144 4.58 10.26 14.26
C SER A 144 4.76 11.67 14.82
N GLU A 145 5.12 12.61 13.97
CA GLU A 145 5.29 14.02 14.35
C GLU A 145 3.95 14.66 14.75
N ILE A 146 2.87 14.38 14.00
CA ILE A 146 1.52 14.87 14.33
C ILE A 146 1.03 14.26 15.64
N LYS A 147 1.29 12.97 15.86
CA LYS A 147 0.89 12.26 17.08
C LYS A 147 1.73 12.69 18.29
N GLY A 148 2.96 13.09 18.08
CA GLY A 148 3.95 13.37 19.13
C GLY A 148 4.56 12.10 19.76
N SER A 149 4.34 10.93 19.14
CA SER A 149 4.88 9.64 19.54
C SER A 149 4.96 8.73 18.31
N GLU A 150 5.54 7.54 18.42
CA GLU A 150 5.63 6.62 17.28
C GLU A 150 4.23 6.26 16.73
N ALA A 151 4.01 6.50 15.42
CA ALA A 151 2.74 6.21 14.75
C ALA A 151 2.60 4.71 14.44
N GLN A 152 1.39 4.20 14.57
CA GLN A 152 0.99 2.85 14.21
C GLN A 152 0.26 2.84 12.85
N GLY A 153 -0.16 1.66 12.42
CA GLY A 153 -0.75 1.48 11.09
C GLY A 153 -1.97 2.37 10.78
N SER A 154 -2.80 2.67 11.77
CA SER A 154 -3.98 3.53 11.61
C SER A 154 -3.64 4.98 11.28
N GLU A 155 -2.64 5.55 11.97
CA GLU A 155 -2.24 6.94 11.75
C GLU A 155 -1.48 7.10 10.42
N ILE A 156 -0.66 6.11 10.06
CA ILE A 156 0.01 6.08 8.74
C ILE A 156 -1.02 5.98 7.61
N THR A 157 -2.05 5.15 7.80
CA THR A 157 -3.16 5.03 6.86
C THR A 157 -3.92 6.34 6.71
N ALA A 158 -4.14 7.07 7.80
CA ALA A 158 -4.82 8.37 7.76
C ALA A 158 -4.07 9.39 6.88
N VAL A 159 -2.74 9.46 6.95
CA VAL A 159 -1.93 10.34 6.08
C VAL A 159 -2.07 9.93 4.61
N ARG A 160 -1.99 8.63 4.31
CA ARG A 160 -2.16 8.11 2.94
C ARG A 160 -3.55 8.42 2.38
N GLU A 161 -4.59 8.20 3.17
CA GLU A 161 -5.97 8.48 2.78
C GLU A 161 -6.21 9.98 2.58
N ALA A 162 -5.59 10.83 3.38
CA ALA A 162 -5.68 12.27 3.23
C ALA A 162 -5.06 12.74 1.89
N ILE A 163 -3.90 12.22 1.52
CA ILE A 163 -3.29 12.51 0.21
C ILE A 163 -4.22 12.08 -0.93
N LEU A 164 -4.84 10.90 -0.82
CA LEU A 164 -5.78 10.39 -1.80
C LEU A 164 -7.04 11.28 -1.91
N ILE A 165 -7.64 11.69 -0.80
CA ILE A 165 -8.80 12.58 -0.78
C ILE A 165 -8.42 13.94 -1.38
N ASN A 166 -7.24 14.48 -1.03
CA ASN A 166 -6.76 15.76 -1.54
C ASN A 166 -6.61 15.77 -3.07
N SER A 167 -6.23 14.65 -3.69
CA SER A 167 -6.15 14.53 -5.15
C SER A 167 -7.49 14.74 -5.86
N PHE A 168 -8.60 14.63 -5.13
CA PHE A 168 -9.97 14.84 -5.62
C PHE A 168 -10.73 15.88 -4.80
N ALA A 169 -10.03 16.81 -4.15
CA ALA A 169 -10.64 17.76 -3.24
C ALA A 169 -11.67 18.69 -3.90
N ASP A 170 -11.51 18.98 -5.18
CA ASP A 170 -12.42 19.80 -5.97
C ASP A 170 -13.63 19.02 -6.53
N ASP A 171 -13.67 17.70 -6.35
CA ASP A 171 -14.76 16.87 -6.85
C ASP A 171 -16.01 17.04 -5.99
N PRO A 172 -17.18 17.36 -6.59
CA PRO A 172 -18.42 17.62 -5.85
C PRO A 172 -18.91 16.43 -5.01
N ASP A 173 -18.63 15.21 -5.41
CA ASP A 173 -19.07 14.02 -4.66
C ASP A 173 -18.16 13.79 -3.46
N VAL A 174 -16.85 14.03 -3.61
CA VAL A 174 -15.88 13.97 -2.52
C VAL A 174 -16.18 15.06 -1.48
N GLN A 175 -16.50 16.27 -1.93
CA GLN A 175 -16.89 17.38 -1.03
C GLN A 175 -18.13 17.11 -0.20
N LYS A 176 -19.08 16.31 -0.71
CA LYS A 176 -20.31 15.94 0.01
C LYS A 176 -20.11 14.79 1.00
N ALA A 177 -18.98 14.13 0.99
CA ALA A 177 -18.69 12.99 1.86
C ALA A 177 -18.73 13.40 3.34
N LYS A 178 -19.48 12.66 4.13
CA LYS A 178 -19.64 12.92 5.58
C LYS A 178 -18.59 12.22 6.43
N THR A 179 -17.92 11.19 5.88
CA THR A 179 -16.90 10.41 6.57
C THR A 179 -15.67 10.24 5.69
N GLN A 180 -14.50 10.10 6.32
CA GLN A 180 -13.25 9.83 5.62
C GLN A 180 -13.34 8.57 4.75
N ARG A 181 -13.96 7.50 5.26
CA ARG A 181 -14.16 6.25 4.52
C ARG A 181 -15.00 6.45 3.26
N GLU A 182 -16.03 7.27 3.32
CA GLU A 182 -16.87 7.62 2.17
C GLU A 182 -16.07 8.39 1.13
N ALA A 183 -15.33 9.44 1.55
CA ALA A 183 -14.46 10.23 0.66
C ALA A 183 -13.39 9.35 -0.03
N VAL A 184 -12.72 8.47 0.72
CA VAL A 184 -11.75 7.49 0.20
C VAL A 184 -12.39 6.57 -0.84
N ASN A 185 -13.57 6.05 -0.58
CA ASN A 185 -14.26 5.17 -1.53
C ASN A 185 -14.66 5.89 -2.82
N ILE A 186 -15.10 7.14 -2.72
CA ILE A 186 -15.41 7.98 -3.89
C ILE A 186 -14.13 8.26 -4.68
N ALA A 187 -13.05 8.69 -4.03
CA ALA A 187 -11.78 8.97 -4.68
C ALA A 187 -11.23 7.72 -5.40
N LYS A 188 -11.26 6.55 -4.76
CA LYS A 188 -10.85 5.28 -5.38
C LYS A 188 -11.70 4.94 -6.61
N LYS A 189 -13.01 5.15 -6.58
CA LYS A 189 -13.88 4.94 -7.75
C LYS A 189 -13.54 5.89 -8.90
N LYS A 190 -13.21 7.15 -8.59
CA LYS A 190 -12.80 8.14 -9.60
C LYS A 190 -11.48 7.77 -10.26
N ILE A 191 -10.47 7.39 -9.48
CA ILE A 191 -9.20 6.87 -10.03
C ILE A 191 -9.45 5.68 -10.94
N ALA A 192 -10.27 4.72 -10.51
CA ALA A 192 -10.58 3.56 -11.34
C ALA A 192 -11.28 3.96 -12.66
N ALA A 193 -12.18 4.94 -12.61
CA ALA A 193 -12.86 5.46 -13.80
C ALA A 193 -11.93 6.21 -14.72
N GLU A 194 -11.08 7.12 -14.20
CA GLU A 194 -10.08 7.86 -14.97
C GLU A 194 -9.05 6.92 -15.60
N PHE A 195 -8.58 5.94 -14.84
CA PHE A 195 -7.65 4.93 -15.33
C PHE A 195 -8.29 4.08 -16.43
N THR A 196 -9.53 3.64 -16.26
CA THR A 196 -10.28 2.90 -17.30
C THR A 196 -10.49 3.76 -18.54
N ALA A 197 -10.79 5.05 -18.37
CA ALA A 197 -10.95 5.99 -19.49
C ALA A 197 -9.60 6.26 -20.20
N ALA A 198 -8.51 6.41 -19.46
CA ALA A 198 -7.16 6.60 -20.02
C ALA A 198 -6.68 5.36 -20.79
N LEU A 199 -7.00 4.16 -20.28
CA LEU A 199 -6.76 2.89 -20.99
C LEU A 199 -7.63 2.81 -22.25
N ALA A 200 -8.91 3.12 -22.15
CA ALA A 200 -9.81 3.15 -23.30
C ALA A 200 -9.35 4.14 -24.41
N ALA A 201 -8.74 5.27 -24.00
CA ALA A 201 -8.19 6.24 -24.92
C ALA A 201 -6.86 5.81 -25.57
N LYS A 202 -6.05 5.00 -24.86
CA LYS A 202 -4.80 4.44 -25.42
C LYS A 202 -5.01 3.22 -26.31
N PHE A 203 -6.07 2.47 -26.07
CA PHE A 203 -6.39 1.26 -26.82
C PHE A 203 -7.66 1.48 -27.65
N ASP A 204 -7.54 1.31 -28.95
CA ASP A 204 -8.69 1.15 -29.82
C ASP A 204 -9.34 -0.22 -29.49
N GLN A 205 -10.26 -0.19 -28.49
CA GLN A 205 -10.98 -1.39 -28.00
C GLN A 205 -11.78 -2.10 -29.10
N THR A 206 -11.94 -1.45 -30.26
CA THR A 206 -12.60 -2.06 -31.42
C THR A 206 -11.83 -3.24 -31.98
N LYS A 207 -10.56 -3.44 -31.58
CA LYS A 207 -9.72 -4.56 -32.04
C LYS A 207 -9.67 -5.75 -31.08
N ILE A 208 -10.03 -5.60 -29.79
CA ILE A 208 -10.02 -6.71 -28.84
C ILE A 208 -11.42 -7.31 -28.79
N SER A 209 -11.62 -8.39 -29.54
CA SER A 209 -12.90 -9.14 -29.60
C SER A 209 -13.16 -10.01 -28.34
N THR A 210 -12.53 -9.71 -27.20
CA THR A 210 -12.64 -10.56 -26.00
C THR A 210 -13.22 -9.77 -24.81
N PRO A 211 -13.94 -10.43 -23.88
CA PRO A 211 -14.52 -9.79 -22.70
C PRO A 211 -13.46 -9.48 -21.61
N HIS A 212 -12.18 -9.67 -21.91
CA HIS A 212 -11.11 -9.52 -20.94
C HIS A 212 -10.67 -8.05 -20.77
N THR A 213 -10.22 -7.72 -19.56
CA THR A 213 -9.59 -6.44 -19.22
C THR A 213 -8.12 -6.67 -18.95
N VAL A 214 -7.25 -5.89 -19.61
CA VAL A 214 -5.79 -5.94 -19.41
C VAL A 214 -5.32 -4.58 -18.95
N LEU A 215 -4.58 -4.55 -17.84
CA LEU A 215 -4.12 -3.33 -17.20
C LEU A 215 -2.59 -3.28 -17.21
N LEU A 216 -2.01 -2.20 -17.76
CA LEU A 216 -0.57 -1.95 -17.70
C LEU A 216 -0.23 -1.17 -16.44
N GLY A 217 0.61 -1.72 -15.59
CA GLY A 217 1.12 -1.06 -14.39
C GLY A 217 1.45 -2.03 -13.27
N ASP A 218 1.95 -1.48 -12.17
CA ASP A 218 2.27 -2.28 -10.98
C ASP A 218 1.00 -2.69 -10.22
N CYS A 219 0.89 -3.96 -9.88
CA CYS A 219 -0.27 -4.46 -9.15
C CYS A 219 -0.42 -3.82 -7.76
N ARG A 220 0.66 -3.34 -7.15
CA ARG A 220 0.63 -2.64 -5.86
C ARG A 220 -0.10 -1.30 -5.95
N ASP A 221 -0.06 -0.67 -7.11
CA ASP A 221 -0.74 0.60 -7.38
C ASP A 221 -2.16 0.39 -7.92
N LEU A 222 -2.34 -0.62 -8.78
CA LEU A 222 -3.60 -0.86 -9.46
C LEU A 222 -4.60 -1.69 -8.66
N ALA A 223 -4.14 -2.66 -7.85
CA ALA A 223 -5.04 -3.48 -7.07
C ALA A 223 -5.91 -2.69 -6.07
N PRO A 224 -5.39 -1.67 -5.36
CA PRO A 224 -6.19 -0.87 -4.42
C PRO A 224 -7.40 -0.15 -5.05
N VAL A 225 -7.36 0.14 -6.35
CA VAL A 225 -8.45 0.83 -7.06
C VAL A 225 -9.44 -0.10 -7.73
N LEU A 226 -9.20 -1.40 -7.75
CA LEU A 226 -10.15 -2.38 -8.25
C LEU A 226 -11.39 -2.49 -7.36
N PRO A 227 -12.56 -2.78 -7.94
CA PRO A 227 -13.82 -2.89 -7.20
C PRO A 227 -13.82 -4.07 -6.22
N ASP A 228 -14.46 -3.87 -5.06
CA ASP A 228 -14.65 -4.91 -4.04
C ASP A 228 -15.54 -6.05 -4.56
N SER A 229 -15.36 -7.26 -4.02
CA SER A 229 -16.26 -8.41 -4.20
C SER A 229 -16.65 -8.70 -5.65
N THR A 230 -15.68 -8.64 -6.55
CA THR A 230 -15.91 -8.73 -8.01
C THR A 230 -15.47 -10.07 -8.59
N TYR A 231 -14.37 -10.64 -8.09
CA TYR A 231 -13.73 -11.82 -8.71
C TYR A 231 -14.08 -13.11 -7.97
N ASP A 232 -14.16 -14.20 -8.73
CA ASP A 232 -14.49 -15.54 -8.22
C ASP A 232 -13.23 -16.35 -7.93
N VAL A 233 -12.10 -16.01 -8.59
CA VAL A 233 -10.83 -16.72 -8.45
C VAL A 233 -9.65 -15.80 -8.73
N ILE A 234 -8.57 -16.00 -7.98
CA ILE A 234 -7.24 -15.49 -8.29
C ILE A 234 -6.40 -16.64 -8.82
N CYS A 235 -5.72 -16.43 -9.94
CA CYS A 235 -4.68 -17.32 -10.43
C CYS A 235 -3.48 -16.46 -10.81
N VAL A 236 -2.36 -16.62 -10.10
CA VAL A 236 -1.25 -15.67 -10.20
C VAL A 236 0.11 -16.38 -10.10
N ASP A 237 1.05 -15.92 -10.92
CA ASP A 237 2.46 -16.32 -10.92
C ASP A 237 3.34 -15.08 -10.58
N PRO A 238 3.50 -14.75 -9.29
CA PRO A 238 4.22 -13.56 -8.87
C PRO A 238 5.74 -13.78 -8.85
N PRO A 239 6.56 -12.73 -8.68
CA PRO A 239 7.99 -12.87 -8.37
C PRO A 239 8.20 -13.79 -7.18
N TYR A 240 9.23 -14.67 -7.27
CA TYR A 240 9.46 -15.70 -6.24
C TYR A 240 10.41 -15.25 -5.12
N GLY A 241 11.06 -14.09 -5.25
CA GLY A 241 12.00 -13.58 -4.24
C GLY A 241 13.27 -14.45 -4.12
N ILE A 242 13.73 -15.00 -5.22
CA ILE A 242 14.88 -15.91 -5.25
C ILE A 242 16.10 -15.32 -5.98
N ASP A 243 16.08 -14.00 -6.22
CA ASP A 243 17.12 -13.29 -6.99
C ASP A 243 17.37 -13.95 -8.38
N ALA A 244 16.30 -14.40 -9.03
CA ALA A 244 16.39 -15.08 -10.33
C ALA A 244 17.07 -14.21 -11.40
N ASP A 245 16.95 -12.88 -11.28
CA ASP A 245 17.61 -11.87 -12.10
C ASP A 245 19.15 -11.87 -11.96
N LYS A 246 19.66 -12.32 -10.81
CA LYS A 246 21.10 -12.40 -10.50
C LYS A 246 21.72 -13.79 -10.77
N MET A 247 20.90 -14.80 -11.09
CA MET A 247 21.39 -16.15 -11.36
C MET A 247 22.10 -16.21 -12.71
N THR A 248 23.41 -16.33 -12.70
CA THR A 248 24.23 -16.58 -13.91
C THR A 248 23.89 -17.93 -14.49
N PRO A 249 23.58 -18.06 -15.80
CA PRO A 249 23.46 -19.39 -16.43
C PRO A 249 24.75 -20.17 -16.27
N LEU A 250 24.68 -21.36 -15.70
CA LEU A 250 25.81 -22.31 -15.72
C LEU A 250 26.24 -22.52 -17.16
N SER A 251 27.55 -22.41 -17.40
CA SER A 251 28.23 -22.47 -18.70
C SER A 251 27.69 -23.60 -19.59
N GLY A 252 27.04 -23.25 -20.70
CA GLY A 252 26.62 -24.19 -21.72
C GLY A 252 25.28 -23.98 -22.38
N SER A 253 24.39 -23.18 -21.80
CA SER A 253 23.11 -22.83 -22.45
C SER A 253 23.21 -21.42 -23.05
N GLN A 254 23.03 -21.31 -24.36
CA GLN A 254 23.04 -20.05 -25.12
C GLN A 254 21.77 -19.20 -24.90
N SER A 255 20.93 -19.52 -23.96
CA SER A 255 19.76 -18.69 -23.61
C SER A 255 20.15 -17.73 -22.49
N GLY A 256 20.85 -16.67 -22.83
CA GLY A 256 21.00 -15.50 -21.99
C GLY A 256 19.65 -14.75 -21.91
N VAL A 257 18.69 -15.31 -21.22
CA VAL A 257 17.46 -14.59 -20.88
C VAL A 257 17.84 -13.62 -19.75
N ILE A 258 18.05 -12.36 -20.13
CA ILE A 258 18.13 -11.27 -19.16
C ILE A 258 16.73 -11.16 -18.56
N HIS A 259 16.57 -11.52 -17.29
CA HIS A 259 15.34 -11.26 -16.56
C HIS A 259 15.27 -9.76 -16.30
N GLU A 260 14.42 -9.04 -17.03
CA GLU A 260 14.21 -7.60 -16.90
C GLU A 260 13.34 -7.21 -15.69
N TYR A 261 13.04 -8.14 -14.79
CA TYR A 261 12.21 -7.86 -13.64
C TYR A 261 12.96 -8.08 -12.33
N GLU A 262 12.71 -7.22 -11.38
CA GLU A 262 13.23 -7.33 -10.03
C GLU A 262 12.60 -8.54 -9.32
N ASP A 263 13.45 -9.46 -8.81
CA ASP A 263 13.06 -10.66 -8.06
C ASP A 263 13.72 -10.68 -6.66
N SER A 264 13.98 -9.50 -6.07
CA SER A 264 14.46 -9.42 -4.69
C SER A 264 13.38 -9.89 -3.72
N PHE A 265 13.80 -10.42 -2.57
CA PHE A 265 12.86 -10.89 -1.54
C PHE A 265 11.93 -9.77 -1.06
N GLU A 266 12.47 -8.56 -0.83
CA GLU A 266 11.70 -7.40 -0.38
C GLU A 266 10.64 -6.99 -1.39
N TYR A 267 10.98 -6.99 -2.67
CA TYR A 267 10.04 -6.70 -3.74
C TYR A 267 8.94 -7.78 -3.80
N ALA A 268 9.33 -9.05 -3.85
CA ALA A 268 8.40 -10.18 -3.89
C ALA A 268 7.45 -10.17 -2.69
N LEU A 269 7.95 -9.95 -1.47
CA LEU A 269 7.13 -9.85 -0.26
C LEU A 269 6.09 -8.72 -0.37
N SER A 270 6.47 -7.57 -0.91
CA SER A 270 5.53 -6.45 -1.10
C SER A 270 4.42 -6.79 -2.11
N VAL A 271 4.73 -7.54 -3.16
CA VAL A 271 3.76 -8.03 -4.15
C VAL A 271 2.85 -9.09 -3.52
N TRP A 272 3.40 -10.06 -2.78
CA TRP A 272 2.62 -11.10 -2.11
C TRP A 272 1.62 -10.52 -1.10
N THR A 273 2.08 -9.61 -0.23
CA THR A 273 1.21 -8.90 0.72
C THR A 273 0.08 -8.17 0.01
N THR A 274 0.37 -7.54 -1.13
CA THR A 274 -0.65 -6.87 -1.94
C THR A 274 -1.66 -7.88 -2.52
N ILE A 275 -1.18 -9.00 -3.08
CA ILE A 275 -2.05 -10.06 -3.61
C ILE A 275 -2.99 -10.60 -2.52
N PHE A 276 -2.48 -10.91 -1.34
CA PHE A 276 -3.31 -11.44 -0.26
C PHE A 276 -4.30 -10.41 0.28
N ARG A 277 -3.84 -9.19 0.57
CA ARG A 277 -4.68 -8.13 1.14
C ARG A 277 -5.74 -7.66 0.15
N GLU A 278 -5.31 -7.19 -1.01
CA GLU A 278 -6.22 -6.65 -2.01
C GLU A 278 -7.03 -7.77 -2.69
N GLY A 279 -6.39 -8.92 -2.92
CA GLY A 279 -7.08 -10.10 -3.44
C GLY A 279 -8.24 -10.52 -2.56
N PHE A 280 -8.07 -10.51 -1.22
CA PHE A 280 -9.16 -10.79 -0.30
C PHE A 280 -10.30 -9.78 -0.42
N ARG A 281 -9.99 -8.50 -0.59
CA ARG A 281 -10.97 -7.42 -0.74
C ARG A 281 -11.75 -7.52 -2.06
N VAL A 282 -11.03 -7.68 -3.18
CA VAL A 282 -11.64 -7.68 -4.52
C VAL A 282 -12.35 -8.99 -4.86
N CYS A 283 -12.06 -10.06 -4.14
CA CYS A 283 -12.73 -11.33 -4.30
C CYS A 283 -14.10 -11.38 -3.62
N LYS A 284 -15.05 -12.08 -4.24
CA LYS A 284 -16.37 -12.41 -3.69
C LYS A 284 -16.24 -13.17 -2.36
N PRO A 285 -17.33 -13.27 -1.57
CA PRO A 285 -17.32 -14.03 -0.31
C PRO A 285 -16.81 -15.46 -0.43
N ASP A 286 -17.14 -16.14 -1.55
CA ASP A 286 -16.73 -17.53 -1.82
C ASP A 286 -15.79 -17.57 -3.02
N ALA A 287 -14.51 -17.33 -2.80
CA ALA A 287 -13.51 -17.25 -3.85
C ALA A 287 -12.32 -18.20 -3.60
N ALA A 288 -11.61 -18.57 -4.66
CA ALA A 288 -10.40 -19.37 -4.60
C ALA A 288 -9.16 -18.56 -4.98
N LEU A 289 -8.01 -19.00 -4.50
CA LEU A 289 -6.70 -18.45 -4.83
C LEU A 289 -5.74 -19.59 -5.17
N TYR A 290 -5.12 -19.51 -6.35
CA TYR A 290 -4.01 -20.34 -6.80
C TYR A 290 -2.83 -19.41 -7.04
N MET A 291 -1.76 -19.57 -6.25
CA MET A 291 -0.56 -18.75 -6.32
C MET A 291 0.67 -19.64 -6.49
N PHE A 292 1.37 -19.50 -7.61
CA PHE A 292 2.65 -20.16 -7.82
C PHE A 292 3.71 -19.58 -6.87
N CYS A 293 4.58 -20.43 -6.35
CA CYS A 293 5.61 -20.00 -5.42
C CYS A 293 6.78 -20.98 -5.34
N ASP A 294 7.92 -20.52 -4.86
CA ASP A 294 9.01 -21.40 -4.48
C ASP A 294 8.68 -22.12 -3.16
N PHE A 295 9.00 -23.42 -3.09
CA PHE A 295 8.72 -24.26 -1.93
C PHE A 295 9.28 -23.69 -0.61
N ARG A 296 10.42 -22.99 -0.67
CA ARG A 296 11.05 -22.34 0.51
C ARG A 296 10.12 -21.36 1.23
N TYR A 297 9.22 -20.73 0.50
CA TYR A 297 8.34 -19.69 1.02
C TYR A 297 6.91 -20.14 1.31
N VAL A 298 6.56 -21.41 1.08
CA VAL A 298 5.20 -21.92 1.31
C VAL A 298 4.70 -21.62 2.72
N GLN A 299 5.54 -21.80 3.75
CA GLN A 299 5.13 -21.55 5.13
C GLN A 299 4.93 -20.04 5.41
N LEU A 300 5.83 -19.20 4.91
CA LEU A 300 5.72 -17.74 5.01
C LEU A 300 4.45 -17.24 4.32
N LEU A 301 4.22 -17.69 3.08
CA LEU A 301 3.04 -17.33 2.30
C LEU A 301 1.73 -17.82 2.93
N THR A 302 1.77 -19.00 3.56
CA THR A 302 0.63 -19.52 4.34
C THR A 302 0.29 -18.57 5.49
N SER A 303 1.28 -18.14 6.26
CA SER A 303 1.08 -17.23 7.39
C SER A 303 0.60 -15.85 6.91
N GLU A 304 1.18 -15.34 5.84
CA GLU A 304 0.79 -14.05 5.25
C GLU A 304 -0.65 -14.09 4.70
N ALA A 305 -1.02 -15.16 3.98
CA ALA A 305 -2.39 -15.34 3.49
C ALA A 305 -3.41 -15.38 4.64
N GLN A 306 -3.10 -16.13 5.69
CA GLN A 306 -3.97 -16.25 6.89
C GLN A 306 -4.12 -14.92 7.61
N LEU A 307 -3.07 -14.11 7.69
CA LEU A 307 -3.11 -12.76 8.27
C LEU A 307 -4.13 -11.86 7.55
N HIS A 308 -4.32 -12.08 6.25
CA HIS A 308 -5.27 -11.34 5.43
C HIS A 308 -6.65 -12.01 5.29
N GLY A 309 -6.93 -13.07 6.05
CA GLY A 309 -8.25 -13.70 6.16
C GLY A 309 -8.48 -14.92 5.24
N TRP A 310 -7.47 -15.33 4.44
CA TRP A 310 -7.58 -16.54 3.63
C TRP A 310 -7.52 -17.80 4.48
N THR A 311 -8.31 -18.81 4.13
CA THR A 311 -8.13 -20.17 4.62
C THR A 311 -7.21 -20.92 3.67
N VAL A 312 -6.03 -21.27 4.15
CA VAL A 312 -5.04 -21.96 3.31
C VAL A 312 -5.21 -23.46 3.43
N TRP A 313 -5.22 -24.15 2.27
CA TRP A 313 -5.25 -25.61 2.26
C TRP A 313 -3.98 -26.20 2.85
N GLY A 314 -4.10 -27.25 3.64
CA GLY A 314 -3.00 -27.79 4.46
C GLY A 314 -1.80 -28.36 3.69
N ARG A 315 -1.87 -28.44 2.36
CA ARG A 315 -0.79 -28.89 1.48
C ARG A 315 -0.75 -28.02 0.24
N PRO A 316 0.43 -27.62 -0.28
CA PRO A 316 0.54 -27.00 -1.58
C PRO A 316 0.18 -28.01 -2.68
N LEU A 317 -0.36 -27.54 -3.78
CA LEU A 317 -0.46 -28.33 -5.00
C LEU A 317 0.93 -28.40 -5.65
N ILE A 318 1.21 -29.48 -6.36
CA ILE A 318 2.49 -29.72 -7.01
C ILE A 318 2.32 -29.72 -8.52
N TRP A 319 2.97 -28.80 -9.21
CA TRP A 319 3.14 -28.91 -10.65
C TRP A 319 4.40 -29.73 -10.94
N HIS A 320 4.18 -31.01 -11.28
CA HIS A 320 5.25 -31.89 -11.72
C HIS A 320 5.54 -31.71 -13.22
N LYS A 321 6.83 -31.69 -13.58
CA LYS A 321 7.36 -31.52 -14.94
C LYS A 321 7.98 -32.84 -15.44
N PRO A 322 7.21 -33.72 -16.11
CA PRO A 322 7.68 -35.07 -16.48
C PRO A 322 8.94 -35.09 -17.36
N ALA A 323 9.05 -34.17 -18.33
CA ALA A 323 10.23 -34.04 -19.18
C ALA A 323 11.45 -33.45 -18.43
N GLY A 324 11.27 -33.14 -17.15
CA GLY A 324 12.27 -32.53 -16.29
C GLY A 324 12.19 -31.00 -16.28
N GLY A 325 12.69 -30.41 -15.19
CA GLY A 325 12.77 -28.97 -14.97
C GLY A 325 14.18 -28.45 -15.16
N MET A 326 14.42 -27.29 -14.54
CA MET A 326 15.72 -26.63 -14.58
C MET A 326 16.83 -27.55 -14.00
N LEU A 327 17.95 -27.64 -14.72
CA LEU A 327 19.17 -28.23 -14.18
C LEU A 327 19.70 -27.26 -13.12
N GLY A 328 19.63 -27.68 -11.86
CA GLY A 328 20.32 -26.99 -10.77
C GLY A 328 21.81 -27.35 -10.74
N ASP A 329 22.41 -27.22 -9.58
CA ASP A 329 23.74 -27.75 -9.33
C ASP A 329 23.69 -29.28 -9.34
N ILE A 330 24.09 -29.85 -10.51
CA ILE A 330 24.01 -31.29 -10.75
C ILE A 330 25.06 -32.09 -9.96
N GLU A 331 26.05 -31.40 -9.37
CA GLU A 331 27.10 -32.05 -8.57
C GLU A 331 26.64 -32.22 -7.11
N HIS A 332 25.81 -31.30 -6.60
CA HIS A 332 25.45 -31.26 -5.18
C HIS A 332 23.93 -31.45 -4.89
N GLY A 333 23.10 -31.57 -5.90
CA GLY A 333 21.69 -31.72 -5.66
C GLY A 333 20.86 -32.34 -6.79
N PRO A 334 19.66 -32.83 -6.49
CA PRO A 334 18.77 -33.40 -7.48
C PRO A 334 18.21 -32.33 -8.43
N ARG A 335 17.85 -32.77 -9.63
CA ARG A 335 17.15 -31.93 -10.62
C ARG A 335 15.81 -31.43 -10.09
N LYS A 336 15.55 -30.16 -10.25
CA LYS A 336 14.22 -29.56 -9.91
C LYS A 336 13.20 -29.97 -10.97
N CYS A 337 12.25 -30.84 -10.62
CA CYS A 337 11.22 -31.32 -11.54
C CYS A 337 9.80 -30.92 -11.14
N TYR A 338 9.64 -30.00 -10.17
CA TYR A 338 8.34 -29.49 -9.77
C TYR A 338 8.39 -28.03 -9.33
N GLU A 339 7.21 -27.40 -9.34
CA GLU A 339 6.95 -26.14 -8.67
C GLU A 339 5.75 -26.31 -7.72
N THR A 340 5.66 -25.45 -6.71
CA THR A 340 4.55 -25.46 -5.74
C THR A 340 3.52 -24.39 -6.08
N ILE A 341 2.26 -24.68 -5.75
CA ILE A 341 1.15 -23.77 -5.90
C ILE A 341 0.41 -23.70 -4.57
N LEU A 342 0.41 -22.55 -3.93
CA LEU A 342 -0.40 -22.31 -2.75
C LEU A 342 -1.85 -22.28 -3.16
N PHE A 343 -2.67 -23.10 -2.54
CA PHE A 343 -4.12 -23.08 -2.68
C PHE A 343 -4.76 -22.51 -1.42
N ALA A 344 -5.55 -21.47 -1.57
CA ALA A 344 -6.31 -20.87 -0.49
C ALA A 344 -7.73 -20.53 -0.96
N TYR A 345 -8.61 -20.29 -0.02
CA TYR A 345 -9.99 -19.92 -0.31
C TYR A 345 -10.55 -18.96 0.75
N LYS A 346 -11.60 -18.27 0.36
CA LYS A 346 -12.39 -17.36 1.17
C LYS A 346 -13.80 -17.93 1.34
N GLY A 347 -14.36 -17.84 2.54
CA GLY A 347 -15.71 -18.32 2.82
C GLY A 347 -15.86 -19.86 2.71
N ASP A 348 -16.97 -20.33 2.15
CA ASP A 348 -17.26 -21.76 1.89
C ASP A 348 -17.02 -22.12 0.43
N LYS A 349 -15.91 -21.64 -0.17
CA LYS A 349 -15.59 -21.98 -1.56
C LYS A 349 -15.34 -23.46 -1.73
N ARG A 350 -16.16 -24.10 -2.54
CA ARG A 350 -16.06 -25.52 -2.84
C ARG A 350 -15.43 -25.74 -4.23
N THR A 351 -14.72 -26.84 -4.37
CA THR A 351 -14.24 -27.32 -5.68
C THR A 351 -15.38 -27.92 -6.47
N THR A 352 -15.27 -27.86 -7.80
CA THR A 352 -16.28 -28.41 -8.74
C THR A 352 -16.26 -29.93 -8.84
N GLY A 353 -15.27 -30.58 -8.24
CA GLY A 353 -15.11 -32.04 -8.25
C GLY A 353 -13.93 -32.49 -7.39
N THR A 354 -13.57 -33.77 -7.50
CA THR A 354 -12.40 -34.34 -6.85
C THR A 354 -11.20 -34.29 -7.78
N TYR A 355 -10.10 -33.70 -7.31
CA TYR A 355 -8.89 -33.45 -8.09
C TYR A 355 -7.65 -33.93 -7.35
N SER A 356 -6.61 -34.33 -8.11
CA SER A 356 -5.30 -34.63 -7.56
C SER A 356 -4.60 -33.33 -7.11
N ASP A 357 -3.83 -33.39 -6.05
CA ASP A 357 -2.92 -32.32 -5.61
C ASP A 357 -1.62 -32.28 -6.43
N VAL A 358 -1.38 -33.28 -7.28
CA VAL A 358 -0.24 -33.32 -8.24
C VAL A 358 -0.79 -33.15 -9.66
N LEU A 359 -0.27 -32.16 -10.37
CA LEU A 359 -0.59 -31.82 -11.76
C LEU A 359 0.66 -32.07 -12.60
N SER A 360 0.56 -32.97 -13.60
CA SER A 360 1.70 -33.34 -14.46
C SER A 360 1.56 -32.71 -15.83
N TYR A 361 2.30 -31.64 -16.08
CA TYR A 361 2.34 -30.91 -17.35
C TYR A 361 3.79 -30.57 -17.70
N ASN A 362 4.18 -30.77 -18.95
CA ASN A 362 5.49 -30.31 -19.42
C ASN A 362 5.54 -28.79 -19.50
N SER A 363 6.72 -28.21 -19.26
CA SER A 363 6.94 -26.79 -19.55
C SER A 363 6.76 -26.55 -21.05
N GLU A 364 6.08 -25.50 -21.42
CA GLU A 364 6.05 -25.05 -22.82
C GLU A 364 7.41 -24.40 -23.12
N GLY A 365 8.26 -25.12 -23.87
CA GLY A 365 9.50 -24.55 -24.40
C GLY A 365 9.13 -23.49 -25.44
N SER A 366 9.39 -22.24 -25.17
CA SER A 366 9.34 -21.17 -26.16
C SER A 366 10.64 -20.39 -26.15
N ASP A 367 11.15 -20.10 -27.33
CA ASP A 367 12.35 -19.28 -27.55
C ASP A 367 12.19 -17.84 -27.04
N ILE A 368 10.96 -17.46 -26.63
CA ILE A 368 10.60 -16.08 -26.26
C ILE A 368 10.40 -15.89 -24.74
N HIS A 369 9.97 -16.92 -24.00
CA HIS A 369 9.75 -16.81 -22.53
C HIS A 369 10.02 -18.14 -21.81
N ALA A 370 11.18 -18.27 -21.19
CA ALA A 370 11.60 -19.49 -20.46
C ALA A 370 10.74 -19.81 -19.21
N ALA A 371 9.98 -18.83 -18.69
CA ALA A 371 9.22 -18.93 -17.44
C ALA A 371 7.70 -19.10 -17.64
N ARG A 372 7.22 -19.25 -18.90
CA ARG A 372 5.77 -19.34 -19.16
C ARG A 372 5.17 -20.62 -18.59
N LYS A 373 4.05 -20.47 -17.85
CA LYS A 373 3.27 -21.61 -17.38
C LYS A 373 2.46 -22.24 -18.53
N PRO A 374 2.33 -23.58 -18.60
CA PRO A 374 1.50 -24.22 -19.61
C PRO A 374 0.03 -23.80 -19.49
N VAL A 375 -0.60 -23.49 -20.62
CA VAL A 375 -2.03 -23.09 -20.64
C VAL A 375 -2.90 -24.20 -20.07
N ASP A 376 -2.64 -25.46 -20.40
CA ASP A 376 -3.40 -26.63 -19.93
C ASP A 376 -3.32 -26.78 -18.39
N LEU A 377 -2.20 -26.42 -17.77
CA LEU A 377 -2.06 -26.39 -16.32
C LEU A 377 -2.99 -25.33 -15.71
N ILE A 378 -3.01 -24.12 -16.28
CA ILE A 378 -3.88 -23.04 -15.79
C ILE A 378 -5.35 -23.37 -16.00
N VAL A 379 -5.72 -23.98 -17.15
CA VAL A 379 -7.06 -24.49 -17.39
C VAL A 379 -7.46 -25.52 -16.34
N ASP A 380 -6.56 -26.46 -16.00
CA ASP A 380 -6.81 -27.47 -14.95
C ASP A 380 -7.00 -26.84 -13.56
N LEU A 381 -6.21 -25.83 -13.19
CA LEU A 381 -6.39 -25.12 -11.93
C LEU A 381 -7.73 -24.37 -11.89
N LEU A 382 -8.03 -23.58 -12.91
CA LEU A 382 -9.22 -22.73 -12.92
C LEU A 382 -10.51 -23.54 -12.94
N LYS A 383 -10.60 -24.63 -13.71
CA LYS A 383 -11.80 -25.48 -13.77
C LYS A 383 -12.20 -26.09 -12.43
N ARG A 384 -11.24 -26.19 -11.48
CA ARG A 384 -11.49 -26.74 -10.13
C ARG A 384 -12.38 -25.85 -9.28
N SER A 385 -12.43 -24.55 -9.58
CA SER A 385 -13.11 -23.55 -8.76
C SER A 385 -14.03 -22.63 -9.56
N THR A 386 -14.17 -22.84 -10.89
CA THR A 386 -14.94 -21.94 -11.74
C THR A 386 -15.90 -22.67 -12.66
N ILE A 387 -16.92 -21.94 -13.09
CA ILE A 387 -17.85 -22.29 -14.18
C ILE A 387 -17.89 -21.15 -15.19
N PRO A 388 -18.35 -21.37 -16.44
CA PRO A 388 -18.43 -20.31 -17.45
C PRO A 388 -19.16 -19.06 -16.95
N GLY A 389 -18.64 -17.89 -17.33
CA GLY A 389 -19.14 -16.57 -16.91
C GLY A 389 -18.55 -16.02 -15.61
N MET A 390 -17.83 -16.83 -14.83
CA MET A 390 -17.09 -16.35 -13.64
C MET A 390 -15.91 -15.48 -14.01
N LYS A 391 -15.45 -14.66 -13.03
CA LYS A 391 -14.38 -13.70 -13.21
C LYS A 391 -13.10 -14.18 -12.53
N VAL A 392 -12.00 -14.17 -13.28
CA VAL A 392 -10.65 -14.44 -12.77
C VAL A 392 -9.83 -13.15 -12.75
N ILE A 393 -8.98 -13.01 -11.74
CA ILE A 393 -7.96 -11.95 -11.69
C ILE A 393 -6.57 -12.56 -11.61
N ASP A 394 -5.63 -11.94 -12.37
CA ASP A 394 -4.20 -12.22 -12.31
C ASP A 394 -3.46 -10.90 -12.10
N PHE A 395 -2.71 -10.81 -11.01
CA PHE A 395 -1.96 -9.61 -10.62
C PHE A 395 -0.58 -9.50 -11.28
N CYS A 396 -0.12 -10.55 -11.98
CA CYS A 396 1.20 -10.66 -12.60
C CYS A 396 1.11 -11.43 -13.92
N ALA A 397 0.42 -10.85 -14.90
CA ALA A 397 -0.08 -11.57 -16.08
C ALA A 397 1.00 -12.13 -17.01
N GLY A 398 2.20 -11.54 -17.01
CA GLY A 398 3.25 -11.91 -17.95
C GLY A 398 2.76 -11.87 -19.39
N SER A 399 2.95 -12.97 -20.11
CA SER A 399 2.50 -13.11 -21.50
C SER A 399 1.03 -13.51 -21.69
N GLY A 400 0.19 -13.49 -20.62
CA GLY A 400 -1.25 -13.68 -20.71
C GLY A 400 -1.74 -15.14 -20.73
N THR A 401 -1.06 -16.04 -20.05
CA THR A 401 -1.47 -17.45 -19.96
C THR A 401 -2.85 -17.61 -19.29
N VAL A 402 -3.14 -16.81 -18.27
CA VAL A 402 -4.44 -16.81 -17.59
C VAL A 402 -5.55 -16.33 -18.52
N ASN A 403 -5.31 -15.32 -19.37
CA ASN A 403 -6.29 -14.86 -20.36
C ASN A 403 -6.63 -15.96 -21.37
N GLU A 404 -5.63 -16.69 -21.87
CA GLU A 404 -5.86 -17.78 -22.81
C GLU A 404 -6.65 -18.94 -22.16
N ALA A 405 -6.31 -19.31 -20.92
CA ALA A 405 -7.06 -20.30 -20.16
C ALA A 405 -8.50 -19.83 -19.88
N ALA A 406 -8.70 -18.55 -19.56
CA ALA A 406 -10.01 -17.95 -19.34
C ALA A 406 -10.88 -18.01 -20.61
N ASN A 407 -10.31 -17.74 -21.79
CA ASN A 407 -10.99 -17.91 -23.07
C ASN A 407 -11.49 -19.34 -23.25
N ARG A 408 -10.63 -20.33 -23.02
CA ARG A 408 -10.99 -21.76 -23.17
C ARG A 408 -12.11 -22.18 -22.23
N LEU A 409 -12.16 -21.60 -21.03
CA LEU A 409 -13.16 -21.88 -19.99
C LEU A 409 -14.37 -20.95 -20.03
N ARG A 410 -14.42 -20.00 -20.98
CA ARG A 410 -15.45 -18.95 -21.07
C ARG A 410 -15.57 -18.13 -19.78
N LEU A 411 -14.45 -17.80 -19.16
CA LEU A 411 -14.34 -16.90 -18.01
C LEU A 411 -14.06 -15.49 -18.51
N ILE A 412 -14.23 -14.51 -17.60
CA ILE A 412 -13.88 -13.11 -17.83
C ILE A 412 -12.62 -12.82 -17.02
N ALA A 413 -11.51 -12.52 -17.70
CA ALA A 413 -10.25 -12.23 -17.03
C ALA A 413 -10.02 -10.73 -16.87
N THR A 414 -9.53 -10.33 -15.69
CA THR A 414 -8.85 -9.05 -15.46
C THR A 414 -7.41 -9.39 -15.14
N THR A 415 -6.47 -8.78 -15.86
CA THR A 415 -5.04 -9.09 -15.71
C THR A 415 -4.23 -7.82 -15.62
N ILE A 416 -3.23 -7.81 -14.75
CA ILE A 416 -2.32 -6.70 -14.51
C ILE A 416 -0.92 -7.12 -14.93
N GLU A 417 -0.25 -6.30 -15.74
CA GLU A 417 1.12 -6.53 -16.16
C GLU A 417 1.94 -5.24 -16.04
N ARG A 418 3.10 -5.33 -15.39
CA ARG A 418 3.99 -4.19 -15.17
C ARG A 418 4.89 -3.90 -16.37
N SER A 419 5.35 -4.94 -17.05
CA SER A 419 6.26 -4.81 -18.20
C SER A 419 5.51 -4.43 -19.45
N GLU A 420 5.87 -3.30 -20.09
CA GLU A 420 5.31 -2.88 -21.38
C GLU A 420 5.52 -3.93 -22.48
N GLN A 421 6.65 -4.62 -22.46
CA GLN A 421 6.99 -5.66 -23.42
C GLN A 421 6.07 -6.89 -23.28
N HIS A 422 5.88 -7.37 -22.04
CA HIS A 422 4.99 -8.50 -21.77
C HIS A 422 3.53 -8.12 -22.03
N PHE A 423 3.13 -6.91 -21.66
CA PHE A 423 1.82 -6.36 -21.95
C PHE A 423 1.53 -6.33 -23.46
N GLY A 424 2.47 -5.85 -24.28
CA GLY A 424 2.35 -5.87 -25.75
C GLY A 424 2.18 -7.30 -26.30
N THR A 425 2.92 -8.26 -25.76
CA THR A 425 2.79 -9.68 -26.12
C THR A 425 1.40 -10.24 -25.74
N LEU A 426 0.91 -9.91 -24.53
CA LEU A 426 -0.40 -10.31 -24.04
C LEU A 426 -1.52 -9.77 -24.94
N VAL A 427 -1.50 -8.47 -25.23
CA VAL A 427 -2.50 -7.82 -26.12
C VAL A 427 -2.50 -8.46 -27.50
N SER A 428 -1.33 -8.65 -28.12
CA SER A 428 -1.21 -9.30 -29.44
C SER A 428 -1.78 -10.74 -29.50
N ARG A 429 -1.86 -11.41 -28.35
CA ARG A 429 -2.48 -12.75 -28.24
C ARG A 429 -3.99 -12.71 -28.13
N LEU A 430 -4.53 -11.66 -27.53
CA LEU A 430 -5.98 -11.46 -27.42
C LEU A 430 -6.62 -10.98 -28.73
N GLU A 431 -5.82 -10.44 -29.65
CA GLU A 431 -6.26 -10.00 -30.98
C GLU A 431 -6.35 -11.15 -32.01
N LYS A 432 -5.82 -12.33 -31.67
CA LYS A 432 -5.88 -13.56 -32.49
C LYS A 432 -7.09 -14.42 -32.13
#